data_823b69269e30b7ad5f73ac7cf4fc3b06
#
_entry.id   823b69269e30b7ad5f73ac7cf4fc3b06
#
_cell.length_a   1.000
_cell.length_b   1.000
_cell.length_c   1.000
_cell.angle_alpha   90.00
_cell.angle_beta   90.00
_cell.angle_gamma   90.00
#
_symmetry.space_group_name_H-M   'P 1'
#
loop_
_entity.id
_entity.type
_entity.pdbx_description
1 polymer ?
#
loop_
_entity_poly.entity_id
_entity_poly.type
_entity_poly.pdbx_seq_one_letter_code
_entity_poly.pdbx_strand_id
1 'polypeptide(L)'
;MAFFRHYDNPTILMRMLHYPPQTEAKEEGSIGALAHTDYGVITVLAQDPLGGLELERRDGSWIKAPYILGTFVVNIGDLMGRWTNDVYRSNKHQVINRLGVERFSIPFFFNPNHRSVIECIPTCKTLERPARYPPVVAGEYIANKIRANHNFKG
;
A
#
# COMPACT_ATOMS: atom_id res chain seq x y z
N MET A 1 21.48 4.73 14.39
CA MET A 1 20.17 4.16 13.99
C MET A 1 20.18 3.93 12.48
N ALA A 2 20.35 2.67 12.04
CA ALA A 2 20.57 2.36 10.61
C ALA A 2 19.37 2.68 9.70
N PHE A 3 18.15 2.62 10.20
CA PHE A 3 16.92 2.84 9.42
C PHE A 3 16.78 4.29 8.92
N PHE A 4 17.00 5.29 9.77
CA PHE A 4 16.74 6.70 9.44
C PHE A 4 17.68 7.28 8.38
N ARG A 5 18.87 6.69 8.18
CA ARG A 5 19.81 7.11 7.11
C ARG A 5 19.23 6.94 5.70
N HIS A 6 18.19 6.12 5.55
CA HIS A 6 17.50 5.92 4.28
C HIS A 6 16.45 6.99 3.98
N TYR A 7 16.23 7.94 4.91
CA TYR A 7 15.22 8.99 4.82
C TYR A 7 15.81 10.41 4.84
N ASP A 8 17.08 10.56 4.48
CA ASP A 8 17.75 11.87 4.32
C ASP A 8 17.13 12.69 3.17
N ASN A 9 16.64 12.01 2.13
CA ASN A 9 15.89 12.58 1.02
C ASN A 9 14.76 11.63 0.58
N PRO A 10 13.68 11.54 1.36
CA PRO A 10 12.63 10.57 1.13
C PRO A 10 11.87 10.82 -0.16
N THR A 11 11.42 9.75 -0.80
CA THR A 11 10.51 9.83 -1.94
C THR A 11 9.07 9.86 -1.42
N ILE A 12 8.40 10.99 -1.62
CA ILE A 12 7.04 11.22 -1.14
C ILE A 12 6.12 11.44 -2.32
N LEU A 13 4.96 10.79 -2.30
CA LEU A 13 3.89 11.01 -3.27
C LEU A 13 2.55 11.10 -2.53
N MET A 14 1.85 12.20 -2.73
CA MET A 14 0.46 12.36 -2.29
C MET A 14 -0.45 12.38 -3.52
N ARG A 15 -1.56 11.68 -3.46
CA ARG A 15 -2.58 11.66 -4.52
C ARG A 15 -3.92 12.09 -3.93
N MET A 16 -4.70 12.82 -4.70
CA MET A 16 -6.11 13.10 -4.40
C MET A 16 -6.94 12.23 -5.34
N LEU A 17 -7.68 11.30 -4.78
CA LEU A 17 -8.50 10.34 -5.51
C LEU A 17 -9.96 10.72 -5.37
N HIS A 18 -10.60 10.95 -6.50
CA HIS A 18 -12.03 11.19 -6.63
C HIS A 18 -12.69 9.98 -7.30
N TYR A 19 -13.66 9.41 -6.63
CA TYR A 19 -14.51 8.33 -7.13
C TYR A 19 -15.88 8.95 -7.39
N PRO A 20 -16.24 9.18 -8.67
CA PRO A 20 -17.51 9.85 -9.01
C PRO A 20 -18.72 9.01 -8.59
N PRO A 21 -19.89 9.64 -8.42
CA PRO A 21 -21.13 8.92 -8.20
C PRO A 21 -21.41 7.97 -9.36
N GLN A 22 -22.02 6.84 -9.06
CA GLN A 22 -22.38 5.86 -10.07
C GLN A 22 -23.87 5.88 -10.30
N THR A 23 -24.27 6.17 -11.54
CA THR A 23 -25.67 6.33 -11.95
C THR A 23 -26.36 4.98 -12.24
N GLU A 24 -25.59 3.90 -12.41
CA GLU A 24 -26.13 2.56 -12.64
C GLU A 24 -25.77 1.64 -11.49
N ALA A 25 -26.78 1.06 -10.86
CA ALA A 25 -26.59 -0.01 -9.87
C ALA A 25 -26.04 -1.27 -10.57
N LYS A 26 -24.71 -1.42 -10.59
CA LYS A 26 -24.11 -2.72 -10.88
C LYS A 26 -24.34 -3.62 -9.67
N GLU A 27 -24.86 -4.82 -9.92
CA GLU A 27 -25.34 -5.79 -8.90
C GLU A 27 -24.36 -6.14 -7.78
N GLU A 28 -23.07 -5.82 -7.91
CA GLU A 28 -22.07 -5.98 -6.86
C GLU A 28 -21.18 -4.74 -6.80
N GLY A 29 -21.50 -3.80 -5.93
CA GLY A 29 -20.74 -2.62 -5.57
C GLY A 29 -19.62 -2.22 -6.51
N SER A 30 -19.65 -1.01 -7.03
CA SER A 30 -18.65 -0.57 -7.99
C SER A 30 -17.24 -0.57 -7.43
N ILE A 31 -16.33 -1.21 -8.14
CA ILE A 31 -14.91 -1.26 -7.79
C ILE A 31 -14.30 0.12 -8.02
N GLY A 32 -13.98 0.82 -6.93
CA GLY A 32 -13.23 2.09 -6.98
C GLY A 32 -11.74 1.86 -7.20
N ALA A 33 -11.18 0.81 -6.59
CA ALA A 33 -9.82 0.33 -6.83
C ALA A 33 -9.78 -1.19 -6.70
N LEU A 34 -9.24 -1.87 -7.71
CA LEU A 34 -9.03 -3.32 -7.70
C LEU A 34 -8.13 -3.75 -6.53
N ALA A 35 -8.29 -5.00 -6.10
CA ALA A 35 -7.47 -5.60 -5.06
C ALA A 35 -5.98 -5.56 -5.44
N HIS A 36 -5.17 -4.91 -4.59
CA HIS A 36 -3.73 -4.71 -4.81
C HIS A 36 -2.98 -4.57 -3.49
N THR A 37 -1.67 -4.57 -3.56
CA THR A 37 -0.76 -4.16 -2.48
C THR A 37 -0.05 -2.88 -2.88
N ASP A 38 0.32 -2.04 -1.89
CA ASP A 38 1.18 -0.90 -2.13
C ASP A 38 2.63 -1.33 -2.32
N TYR A 39 3.34 -0.70 -3.26
CA TYR A 39 4.70 -1.13 -3.62
C TYR A 39 5.78 -0.63 -2.66
N GLY A 40 5.50 0.47 -1.94
CA GLY A 40 6.46 1.18 -1.10
C GLY A 40 6.62 0.62 0.30
N VAL A 41 6.92 1.52 1.23
CA VAL A 41 7.17 1.18 2.64
C VAL A 41 5.93 1.38 3.49
N ILE A 42 5.39 2.59 3.52
CA ILE A 42 4.20 2.96 4.32
C ILE A 42 3.31 3.84 3.47
N THR A 43 2.00 3.60 3.57
CA THR A 43 0.95 4.49 3.09
C THR A 43 0.14 5.01 4.27
N VAL A 44 -0.05 6.31 4.34
CA VAL A 44 -0.94 6.99 5.29
C VAL A 44 -2.14 7.51 4.49
N LEU A 45 -3.32 7.00 4.77
CA LEU A 45 -4.53 7.28 4.01
C LEU A 45 -5.52 8.11 4.83
N ALA A 46 -5.86 9.30 4.33
CA ALA A 46 -7.07 10.01 4.71
C ALA A 46 -8.23 9.52 3.85
N GLN A 47 -9.34 9.19 4.46
CA GLN A 47 -10.58 8.80 3.76
C GLN A 47 -11.74 9.64 4.25
N ASP A 48 -12.77 9.77 3.43
CA ASP A 48 -14.02 10.41 3.81
C ASP A 48 -14.91 9.50 4.68
N PRO A 49 -16.02 9.99 5.25
CA PRO A 49 -16.90 9.20 6.11
C PRO A 49 -17.60 8.03 5.42
N LEU A 50 -17.59 7.97 4.10
CA LEU A 50 -18.27 6.92 3.34
C LEU A 50 -17.53 5.56 3.44
N GLY A 51 -16.25 5.59 3.79
CA GLY A 51 -15.44 4.37 3.94
C GLY A 51 -15.16 3.69 2.59
N GLY A 52 -15.50 2.41 2.47
CA GLY A 52 -15.33 1.62 1.24
C GLY A 52 -13.97 0.95 1.08
N LEU A 53 -12.99 1.24 1.94
CA LEU A 53 -11.73 0.51 2.00
C LEU A 53 -11.95 -0.85 2.66
N GLU A 54 -11.47 -1.90 2.01
CA GLU A 54 -11.50 -3.28 2.51
C GLU A 54 -10.10 -3.88 2.48
N LEU A 55 -9.79 -4.70 3.48
CA LEU A 55 -8.50 -5.35 3.68
C LEU A 55 -8.70 -6.87 3.66
N GLU A 56 -7.81 -7.59 2.97
CA GLU A 56 -7.80 -9.04 2.94
C GLU A 56 -7.13 -9.60 4.21
N ARG A 57 -7.83 -10.48 4.92
CA ARG A 57 -7.29 -11.25 6.03
C ARG A 57 -6.43 -12.40 5.54
N ARG A 58 -5.69 -13.04 6.46
CA ARG A 58 -4.86 -14.21 6.17
C ARG A 58 -5.65 -15.43 5.68
N ASP A 59 -6.92 -15.54 6.06
CA ASP A 59 -7.84 -16.60 5.64
C ASP A 59 -8.51 -16.29 4.28
N GLY A 60 -8.16 -15.18 3.64
CA GLY A 60 -8.73 -14.72 2.38
C GLY A 60 -10.05 -13.96 2.51
N SER A 61 -10.61 -13.83 3.71
CA SER A 61 -11.80 -13.02 3.95
C SER A 61 -11.49 -11.52 3.92
N TRP A 62 -12.49 -10.70 3.57
CA TRP A 62 -12.36 -9.25 3.50
C TRP A 62 -13.01 -8.58 4.70
N ILE A 63 -12.35 -7.58 5.26
CA ILE A 63 -12.88 -6.74 6.33
C ILE A 63 -12.89 -5.28 5.89
N LYS A 64 -13.91 -4.54 6.31
CA LYS A 64 -13.98 -3.09 6.10
C LYS A 64 -13.06 -2.37 7.07
N ALA A 65 -12.31 -1.38 6.55
CA ALA A 65 -11.61 -0.41 7.39
C ALA A 65 -12.63 0.68 7.80
N PRO A 66 -12.99 0.79 9.09
CA PRO A 66 -13.95 1.78 9.53
C PRO A 66 -13.39 3.20 9.37
N TYR A 67 -14.26 4.14 9.03
CA TYR A 67 -13.93 5.56 9.19
C TYR A 67 -13.96 5.93 10.67
N ILE A 68 -12.90 6.55 11.16
CA ILE A 68 -12.83 7.11 12.51
C ILE A 68 -12.38 8.57 12.37
N LEU A 69 -13.21 9.49 12.81
CA LEU A 69 -12.95 10.92 12.69
C LEU A 69 -11.60 11.31 13.35
N GLY A 70 -10.81 12.11 12.64
CA GLY A 70 -9.52 12.58 13.12
C GLY A 70 -8.39 11.55 13.07
N THR A 71 -8.59 10.41 12.38
CA THR A 71 -7.57 9.38 12.21
C THR A 71 -7.21 9.14 10.75
N PHE A 72 -6.08 8.46 10.54
CA PHE A 72 -5.64 7.95 9.25
C PHE A 72 -5.59 6.42 9.30
N VAL A 73 -5.84 5.79 8.17
CA VAL A 73 -5.48 4.37 7.99
C VAL A 73 -4.02 4.31 7.56
N VAL A 74 -3.24 3.47 8.25
CA VAL A 74 -1.83 3.25 7.91
C VAL A 74 -1.65 1.79 7.50
N ASN A 75 -1.13 1.57 6.30
CA ASN A 75 -0.82 0.24 5.81
C ASN A 75 0.64 0.09 5.39
N ILE A 76 1.10 -1.14 5.44
CA ILE A 76 2.45 -1.58 5.07
C ILE A 76 2.47 -1.95 3.60
N GLY A 77 3.50 -1.50 2.87
CA GLY A 77 3.73 -1.88 1.48
C GLY A 77 4.77 -2.97 1.28
N ASP A 78 4.91 -3.42 0.05
CA ASP A 78 5.75 -4.57 -0.35
C ASP A 78 7.24 -4.38 -0.01
N LEU A 79 7.75 -3.15 -0.14
CA LEU A 79 9.15 -2.86 0.14
C LEU A 79 9.47 -3.00 1.63
N MET A 80 8.54 -2.67 2.52
CA MET A 80 8.67 -2.91 3.96
C MET A 80 8.67 -4.42 4.26
N GLY A 81 7.83 -5.20 3.58
CA GLY A 81 7.83 -6.66 3.69
C GLY A 81 9.21 -7.24 3.39
N ARG A 82 9.80 -6.83 2.26
CA ARG A 82 11.18 -7.23 1.88
C ARG A 82 12.21 -6.80 2.91
N TRP A 83 12.17 -5.55 3.35
CA TRP A 83 13.12 -4.96 4.30
C TRP A 83 13.12 -5.70 5.64
N THR A 84 11.93 -6.11 6.09
CA THR A 84 11.73 -6.79 7.36
C THR A 84 11.64 -8.31 7.25
N ASN A 85 11.99 -8.89 6.08
CA ASN A 85 11.92 -10.34 5.87
C ASN A 85 10.52 -10.92 6.20
N ASP A 86 9.46 -10.20 5.81
CA ASP A 86 8.04 -10.50 6.11
C ASP A 86 7.66 -10.54 7.60
N VAL A 87 8.43 -9.89 8.48
CA VAL A 87 7.96 -9.61 9.86
C VAL A 87 6.75 -8.69 9.79
N TYR A 88 6.84 -7.63 8.98
CA TYR A 88 5.70 -6.79 8.59
C TYR A 88 5.32 -7.13 7.16
N ARG A 89 4.06 -7.47 6.93
CA ARG A 89 3.59 -7.88 5.61
C ARG A 89 2.76 -6.79 4.95
N SER A 90 2.92 -6.66 3.65
CA SER A 90 2.02 -5.86 2.82
C SER A 90 0.63 -6.48 2.83
N ASN A 91 -0.38 -5.68 3.12
CA ASN A 91 -1.77 -6.11 3.13
C ASN A 91 -2.42 -5.80 1.79
N LYS A 92 -3.03 -6.82 1.19
CA LYS A 92 -3.86 -6.63 0.02
C LYS A 92 -5.14 -5.90 0.42
N HIS A 93 -5.50 -4.89 -0.36
CA HIS A 93 -6.65 -4.05 -0.09
C HIS A 93 -7.34 -3.61 -1.39
N GLN A 94 -8.59 -3.20 -1.26
CA GLN A 94 -9.42 -2.73 -2.36
C GLN A 94 -10.35 -1.60 -1.91
N VAL A 95 -10.91 -0.88 -2.86
CA VAL A 95 -11.96 0.10 -2.59
C VAL A 95 -13.22 -0.31 -3.33
N ILE A 96 -14.32 -0.48 -2.57
CA ILE A 96 -15.64 -0.78 -3.12
C ILE A 96 -16.59 0.34 -2.71
N ASN A 97 -17.05 1.12 -3.68
CA ASN A 97 -18.04 2.15 -3.46
C ASN A 97 -19.45 1.55 -3.50
N ARG A 98 -19.90 0.98 -2.37
CA ARG A 98 -21.19 0.29 -2.27
C ARG A 98 -22.40 1.24 -2.31
N LEU A 99 -22.21 2.49 -1.97
CA LEU A 99 -23.29 3.48 -1.92
C LEU A 99 -23.53 4.17 -3.26
N GLY A 100 -22.59 4.01 -4.22
CA GLY A 100 -22.67 4.67 -5.52
C GLY A 100 -22.60 6.19 -5.49
N VAL A 101 -22.31 6.78 -4.32
CA VAL A 101 -22.17 8.23 -4.13
C VAL A 101 -20.74 8.69 -4.35
N GLU A 102 -20.56 10.00 -4.50
CA GLU A 102 -19.25 10.62 -4.61
C GLU A 102 -18.38 10.32 -3.39
N ARG A 103 -17.14 9.90 -3.63
CA ARG A 103 -16.19 9.52 -2.58
C ARG A 103 -14.80 10.10 -2.85
N PHE A 104 -14.13 10.52 -1.78
CA PHE A 104 -12.76 11.03 -1.84
C PHE A 104 -11.81 10.25 -0.92
N SER A 105 -10.54 10.15 -1.32
CA SER A 105 -9.48 9.68 -0.44
C SER A 105 -8.13 10.27 -0.84
N ILE A 106 -7.24 10.41 0.14
CA ILE A 106 -5.93 11.03 -0.06
C ILE A 106 -4.86 10.09 0.51
N PRO A 107 -4.30 9.18 -0.30
CA PRO A 107 -3.14 8.38 0.09
C PRO A 107 -1.87 9.22 0.02
N PHE A 108 -1.06 9.12 1.07
CA PHE A 108 0.27 9.67 1.20
C PHE A 108 1.27 8.51 1.29
N PHE A 109 2.04 8.31 0.22
CA PHE A 109 3.06 7.27 0.12
C PHE A 109 4.38 7.81 0.63
N PHE A 110 4.93 7.20 1.67
CA PHE A 110 6.19 7.59 2.28
C PHE A 110 7.24 6.50 2.10
N ASN A 111 8.24 6.78 1.27
CA ASN A 111 9.27 5.85 0.86
C ASN A 111 10.65 6.39 1.19
N PRO A 112 11.67 5.51 1.36
CA PRO A 112 13.04 5.93 1.54
C PRO A 112 13.57 6.68 0.31
N ASN A 113 14.75 7.26 0.45
CA ASN A 113 15.50 7.84 -0.64
C ASN A 113 15.50 6.89 -1.84
N HIS A 114 15.26 7.41 -3.04
CA HIS A 114 15.16 6.67 -4.29
C HIS A 114 16.38 5.75 -4.55
N ARG A 115 17.57 6.19 -4.14
CA ARG A 115 18.83 5.44 -4.31
C ARG A 115 19.16 4.50 -3.14
N SER A 116 18.33 4.44 -2.11
CA SER A 116 18.57 3.57 -0.95
C SER A 116 18.58 2.11 -1.37
N VAL A 117 19.63 1.40 -0.96
CA VAL A 117 19.66 -0.06 -1.07
C VAL A 117 18.90 -0.66 0.11
N ILE A 118 17.86 -1.41 -0.20
CA ILE A 118 16.99 -2.10 0.74
C ILE A 118 17.43 -3.55 0.81
N GLU A 119 18.01 -3.92 1.93
CA GLU A 119 18.41 -5.29 2.27
C GLU A 119 17.80 -5.70 3.60
N CYS A 120 17.66 -6.99 3.85
CA CYS A 120 17.05 -7.50 5.07
C CYS A 120 17.69 -6.87 6.32
N ILE A 121 16.87 -6.23 7.16
CA ILE A 121 17.29 -5.66 8.44
C ILE A 121 17.90 -6.76 9.30
N PRO A 122 19.11 -6.57 9.90
CA PRO A 122 19.82 -7.62 10.64
C PRO A 122 18.97 -8.27 11.75
N THR A 123 18.13 -7.52 12.43
CA THR A 123 17.25 -8.03 13.48
C THR A 123 16.05 -8.83 12.95
N CYS A 124 15.83 -8.84 11.64
CA CYS A 124 14.74 -9.58 11.00
C CYS A 124 15.20 -10.91 10.35
N LYS A 125 16.45 -11.30 10.56
CA LYS A 125 17.02 -12.58 10.09
C LYS A 125 17.76 -13.30 11.18
N THR A 126 17.74 -14.63 11.15
CA THR A 126 18.51 -15.55 12.01
C THR A 126 19.12 -16.65 11.15
N LEU A 127 19.84 -17.60 11.75
CA LEU A 127 20.32 -18.78 11.05
C LEU A 127 19.17 -19.66 10.55
N GLU A 128 18.11 -19.81 11.35
CA GLU A 128 16.91 -20.60 11.03
C GLU A 128 15.97 -19.84 10.07
N ARG A 129 16.12 -18.52 10.01
CA ARG A 129 15.32 -17.64 9.14
C ARG A 129 16.23 -16.70 8.37
N PRO A 130 16.96 -17.18 7.38
CA PRO A 130 17.85 -16.34 6.56
C PRO A 130 17.06 -15.30 5.76
N ALA A 131 17.77 -14.33 5.19
CA ALA A 131 17.17 -13.32 4.32
C ALA A 131 16.52 -13.99 3.09
N ARG A 132 15.23 -13.74 2.87
CA ARG A 132 14.44 -14.33 1.78
C ARG A 132 14.60 -13.59 0.45
N TYR A 133 14.97 -12.34 0.52
CA TYR A 133 15.00 -11.45 -0.62
C TYR A 133 16.39 -10.88 -0.86
N PRO A 134 16.85 -10.81 -2.11
CA PRO A 134 18.09 -10.11 -2.44
C PRO A 134 17.93 -8.60 -2.22
N PRO A 135 19.04 -7.86 -2.01
CA PRO A 135 19.01 -6.41 -1.95
C PRO A 135 18.43 -5.80 -3.23
N VAL A 136 17.71 -4.67 -3.10
CA VAL A 136 17.16 -3.92 -4.23
C VAL A 136 17.31 -2.41 -3.99
N VAL A 137 17.42 -1.64 -5.07
CA VAL A 137 17.34 -0.17 -4.98
C VAL A 137 15.87 0.24 -4.90
N ALA A 138 15.52 1.03 -3.88
CA ALA A 138 14.13 1.37 -3.56
C ALA A 138 13.36 1.93 -4.76
N GLY A 139 13.92 2.94 -5.43
CA GLY A 139 13.26 3.57 -6.56
C GLY A 139 13.11 2.65 -7.77
N GLU A 140 14.12 1.82 -8.06
CA GLU A 140 14.05 0.85 -9.16
C GLU A 140 12.98 -0.22 -8.89
N TYR A 141 12.92 -0.72 -7.65
CA TYR A 141 11.91 -1.68 -7.24
C TYR A 141 10.49 -1.14 -7.46
N ILE A 142 10.20 0.07 -6.95
CA ILE A 142 8.90 0.71 -7.08
C ILE A 142 8.58 0.98 -8.56
N ALA A 143 9.54 1.52 -9.34
CA ALA A 143 9.34 1.79 -10.75
C ALA A 143 9.04 0.52 -11.56
N ASN A 144 9.72 -0.59 -11.27
CA ASN A 144 9.47 -1.87 -11.93
C ASN A 144 8.07 -2.43 -11.60
N LYS A 145 7.61 -2.29 -10.35
CA LYS A 145 6.24 -2.65 -9.96
C LYS A 145 5.19 -1.82 -10.70
N ILE A 146 5.40 -0.52 -10.84
CA ILE A 146 4.50 0.38 -11.59
C ILE A 146 4.43 -0.05 -13.05
N ARG A 147 5.58 -0.28 -13.70
CA ARG A 147 5.64 -0.71 -15.11
C ARG A 147 4.94 -2.05 -15.33
N ALA A 148 5.17 -3.02 -14.46
CA ALA A 148 4.52 -4.33 -14.55
C ALA A 148 3.00 -4.21 -14.54
N ASN A 149 2.44 -3.36 -13.67
CA ASN A 149 0.99 -3.15 -13.61
C ASN A 149 0.41 -2.38 -14.81
N HIS A 150 1.19 -1.49 -15.43
CA HIS A 150 0.73 -0.80 -16.64
C HIS A 150 0.70 -1.71 -17.87
N ASN A 151 1.60 -2.69 -17.95
CA ASN A 151 1.66 -3.65 -19.07
C ASN A 151 0.54 -4.71 -19.03
N PHE A 152 -0.17 -4.87 -17.91
CA PHE A 152 -1.36 -5.74 -17.81
C PHE A 152 -2.67 -5.07 -18.26
N LYS A 153 -2.64 -3.79 -18.70
CA LYS A 153 -3.82 -3.04 -19.17
C LYS A 153 -3.85 -2.84 -20.68
N GLY A 154 -3.07 -3.65 -21.42
CA GLY A 154 -3.09 -3.71 -22.89
C GLY A 154 -3.95 -4.85 -23.40
#